data_b845699d1ae2551fa74679f205c12622
#
_entry.id   b845699d1ae2551fa74679f205c12622
#
_cell.length_a   1.000
_cell.length_b   1.000
_cell.length_c   1.000
_cell.angle_alpha   90.00
_cell.angle_beta   90.00
_cell.angle_gamma   90.00
#
_symmetry.space_group_name_H-M   'P 1'
#
loop_
_entity.id
_entity.type
_entity.pdbx_description
1 polymer ?
#
loop_
_entity_poly.entity_id
_entity_poly.type
_entity_poly.pdbx_seq_one_letter_code
_entity_poly.pdbx_strand_id
1 'polypeptide(L)'
;MEIERKWMVKGWPEGLPLREEFAMRQGYISVRPTVRIREEALTGGRTDYILCFKSGGGLAREEIERSIDKELFDDLEYKIIAKPLIPKLRRSYTLPDGSVLEVNHVDEGQPTEFWYAEVEYPTVEAALAWQPE
;
A
#
# COMPACT_ATOMS: atom_id res chain seq x y z
N MET A 1 -13.07 -2.00 8.38
CA MET A 1 -13.42 -2.02 6.95
C MET A 1 -12.61 -0.97 6.21
N GLU A 2 -12.06 -1.33 5.06
CA GLU A 2 -11.27 -0.43 4.24
C GLU A 2 -12.10 0.05 3.05
N ILE A 3 -12.20 1.37 2.86
CA ILE A 3 -12.92 2.00 1.75
C ILE A 3 -11.96 2.93 1.05
N GLU A 4 -11.57 2.59 -0.19
CA GLU A 4 -10.59 3.38 -0.92
C GLU A 4 -10.90 3.46 -2.41
N ARG A 5 -10.40 4.49 -3.07
CA ARG A 5 -10.38 4.59 -4.52
C ARG A 5 -8.94 4.55 -5.00
N LYS A 6 -8.76 3.92 -6.14
CA LYS A 6 -7.44 3.63 -6.69
C LYS A 6 -7.46 3.94 -8.19
N TRP A 7 -6.41 4.57 -8.69
CA TRP A 7 -6.28 4.85 -10.13
C TRP A 7 -4.80 4.93 -10.52
N MET A 8 -4.56 4.77 -11.83
CA MET A 8 -3.20 4.84 -12.36
C MET A 8 -2.75 6.29 -12.51
N VAL A 9 -1.48 6.54 -12.23
CA VAL A 9 -0.84 7.85 -12.40
C VAL A 9 0.48 7.68 -13.14
N LYS A 10 1.14 8.80 -13.48
CA LYS A 10 2.39 8.77 -14.26
C LYS A 10 3.62 9.20 -13.48
N GLY A 11 3.48 9.59 -12.24
CA GLY A 11 4.60 10.04 -11.42
C GLY A 11 4.14 10.68 -10.13
N TRP A 12 5.08 11.30 -9.42
CA TRP A 12 4.79 11.98 -8.16
C TRP A 12 4.02 13.27 -8.41
N PRO A 13 3.02 13.61 -7.57
CA PRO A 13 2.30 14.87 -7.69
C PRO A 13 3.22 16.05 -7.33
N GLU A 14 2.96 17.19 -7.95
CA GLU A 14 3.66 18.43 -7.65
C GLU A 14 2.74 19.37 -6.87
N GLY A 15 3.33 20.19 -6.00
CA GLY A 15 2.59 21.22 -5.28
C GLY A 15 1.78 20.75 -4.08
N LEU A 16 1.83 19.45 -3.73
CA LEU A 16 1.15 18.94 -2.54
C LEU A 16 2.14 18.74 -1.39
N PRO A 17 1.76 19.05 -0.14
CA PRO A 17 2.64 18.81 1.00
C PRO A 17 2.91 17.33 1.21
N LEU A 18 4.16 16.93 1.22
CA LEU A 18 4.58 15.56 1.52
C LEU A 18 4.49 15.33 3.02
N ARG A 19 3.84 14.23 3.43
CA ARG A 19 3.71 13.83 4.83
C ARG A 19 4.74 12.79 5.22
N GLU A 20 4.80 11.68 4.48
CA GLU A 20 5.65 10.53 4.79
C GLU A 20 6.10 9.83 3.52
N GLU A 21 7.24 9.15 3.61
CA GLU A 21 7.75 8.30 2.54
C GLU A 21 8.16 6.96 3.13
N PHE A 22 7.68 5.86 2.53
CA PHE A 22 8.02 4.50 2.93
C PHE A 22 8.65 3.75 1.76
N ALA A 23 9.78 3.11 2.02
CA ALA A 23 10.32 2.07 1.14
C ALA A 23 9.72 0.74 1.60
N MET A 24 9.01 0.05 0.72
CA MET A 24 8.24 -1.14 1.05
C MET A 24 8.66 -2.32 0.19
N ARG A 25 8.55 -3.52 0.78
CA ARG A 25 8.67 -4.79 0.05
C ARG A 25 7.48 -5.65 0.45
N GLN A 26 6.85 -6.29 -0.52
CA GLN A 26 5.67 -7.09 -0.24
C GLN A 26 5.60 -8.35 -1.07
N GLY A 27 4.92 -9.37 -0.55
CA GLY A 27 4.67 -10.60 -1.24
C GLY A 27 3.38 -11.25 -0.76
N TYR A 28 2.81 -12.09 -1.61
CA TYR A 28 1.53 -12.76 -1.33
C TYR A 28 1.74 -14.20 -0.89
N ILE A 29 1.11 -14.57 0.23
CA ILE A 29 0.99 -15.96 0.68
C ILE A 29 -0.21 -16.59 -0.05
N SER A 30 -1.28 -15.82 -0.23
CA SER A 30 -2.48 -16.25 -0.94
C SER A 30 -3.10 -15.05 -1.65
N VAL A 31 -3.73 -15.28 -2.80
CA VAL A 31 -4.42 -14.25 -3.56
C VAL A 31 -5.91 -14.23 -3.22
N ARG A 32 -6.51 -15.38 -2.90
CA ARG A 32 -7.94 -15.52 -2.55
C ARG A 32 -8.11 -16.52 -1.42
N PRO A 33 -8.41 -16.05 -0.18
CA PRO A 33 -8.42 -14.65 0.24
C PRO A 33 -7.02 -14.04 0.13
N THR A 34 -6.96 -12.73 0.04
CA THR A 34 -5.68 -12.04 -0.04
C THR A 34 -4.96 -12.13 1.30
N VAL A 35 -3.78 -12.74 1.31
CA VAL A 35 -2.90 -12.79 2.49
C VAL A 35 -1.51 -12.39 2.01
N ARG A 36 -0.96 -11.34 2.60
CA ARG A 36 0.35 -10.83 2.18
C ARG A 36 1.18 -10.40 3.38
N ILE A 37 2.50 -10.37 3.17
CA ILE A 37 3.43 -9.77 4.12
C ILE A 37 3.99 -8.49 3.50
N ARG A 38 4.35 -7.54 4.35
CA ARG A 38 4.85 -6.25 3.91
C ARG A 38 5.89 -5.73 4.90
N GLU A 39 7.03 -5.31 4.36
CA GLU A 39 8.02 -4.55 5.10
C GLU A 39 7.83 -3.07 4.78
N GLU A 40 7.73 -2.23 5.79
CA GLU A 40 7.56 -0.79 5.63
C GLU A 40 8.70 -0.07 6.35
N ALA A 41 9.63 0.50 5.58
CA ALA A 41 10.73 1.28 6.11
C ALA A 41 10.47 2.77 5.92
N LEU A 42 10.14 3.46 7.02
CA LEU A 42 9.93 4.91 7.00
C LEU A 42 11.28 5.60 6.78
N THR A 43 11.36 6.46 5.78
CA THR A 43 12.57 7.21 5.48
C THR A 43 13.00 8.04 6.69
N GLY A 44 14.21 7.76 7.20
CA GLY A 44 14.74 8.38 8.41
C GLY A 44 14.13 7.87 9.71
N GLY A 45 13.34 6.81 9.68
CA GLY A 45 12.64 6.28 10.85
C GLY A 45 12.71 4.77 10.99
N ARG A 46 11.65 4.21 11.58
CA ARG A 46 11.57 2.78 11.91
C ARG A 46 11.21 1.91 10.70
N THR A 47 11.43 0.61 10.84
CA THR A 47 10.95 -0.41 9.92
C THR A 47 9.94 -1.30 10.63
N ASP A 48 8.78 -1.49 10.03
CA ASP A 48 7.72 -2.35 10.54
C ASP A 48 7.48 -3.52 9.59
N TYR A 49 7.04 -4.66 10.16
CA TYR A 49 6.70 -5.87 9.40
C TYR A 49 5.26 -6.23 9.69
N ILE A 50 4.48 -6.44 8.64
CA ILE A 50 3.03 -6.57 8.74
C ILE A 50 2.55 -7.81 8.01
N LEU A 51 1.64 -8.56 8.64
CA LEU A 51 0.88 -9.64 8.03
C LEU A 51 -0.55 -9.12 7.83
N CYS A 52 -1.02 -9.16 6.60
CA CYS A 52 -2.29 -8.56 6.21
C CYS A 52 -3.22 -9.56 5.56
N PHE A 53 -4.50 -9.53 5.98
CA PHE A 53 -5.58 -10.35 5.44
C PHE A 53 -6.66 -9.42 4.88
N LYS A 54 -7.10 -9.64 3.64
CA LYS A 54 -8.15 -8.83 3.02
C LYS A 54 -9.24 -9.71 2.45
N SER A 55 -10.49 -9.30 2.66
CA SER A 55 -11.64 -9.97 2.04
C SER A 55 -11.69 -9.69 0.54
N GLY A 56 -12.62 -10.31 -0.18
CA GLY A 56 -12.78 -10.16 -1.62
C GLY A 56 -12.90 -8.71 -2.06
N GLY A 57 -12.64 -8.45 -3.35
CA GLY A 57 -12.53 -7.13 -3.91
C GLY A 57 -13.77 -6.25 -3.85
N GLY A 58 -13.71 -5.10 -4.51
CA GLY A 58 -14.76 -4.09 -4.55
C GLY A 58 -14.31 -2.80 -3.88
N LEU A 59 -15.22 -1.83 -3.77
CA LEU A 59 -14.92 -0.52 -3.20
C LEU A 59 -14.69 -0.59 -1.68
N ALA A 60 -15.47 -1.43 -0.99
CA ALA A 60 -15.36 -1.62 0.46
C ALA A 60 -15.05 -3.08 0.77
N ARG A 61 -14.08 -3.32 1.64
CA ARG A 61 -13.69 -4.68 2.04
C ARG A 61 -13.11 -4.69 3.44
N GLU A 62 -13.17 -5.85 4.08
CA GLU A 62 -12.57 -6.04 5.40
C GLU A 62 -11.06 -6.23 5.27
N GLU A 63 -10.35 -5.69 6.24
CA GLU A 63 -8.90 -5.82 6.33
C GLU A 63 -8.50 -6.11 7.77
N ILE A 64 -7.61 -7.08 7.95
CA ILE A 64 -7.01 -7.39 9.24
C ILE A 64 -5.50 -7.29 9.07
N GLU A 65 -4.87 -6.44 9.85
CA GLU A 65 -3.41 -6.29 9.86
C GLU A 65 -2.86 -6.65 11.25
N ARG A 66 -1.71 -7.30 11.26
CA ARG A 66 -0.99 -7.62 12.51
C ARG A 66 0.48 -7.32 12.31
N SER A 67 1.06 -6.64 13.28
CA SER A 67 2.52 -6.48 13.34
C SER A 67 3.15 -7.81 13.69
N ILE A 68 4.21 -8.17 12.97
CA ILE A 68 4.97 -9.38 13.22
C ILE A 68 6.44 -9.00 13.41
N ASP A 69 7.24 -9.90 13.99
CA ASP A 69 8.65 -9.64 14.13
C ASP A 69 9.42 -9.99 12.85
N LYS A 70 10.66 -9.52 12.77
CA LYS A 70 11.51 -9.75 11.60
C LYS A 70 11.76 -11.23 11.36
N GLU A 71 11.91 -12.03 12.42
CA GLU A 71 12.16 -13.46 12.28
C GLU A 71 11.00 -14.16 11.57
N LEU A 72 9.76 -13.90 11.97
CA LEU A 72 8.59 -14.46 11.32
C LEU A 72 8.46 -13.94 9.89
N PHE A 73 8.71 -12.66 9.65
CA PHE A 73 8.69 -12.08 8.31
C PHE A 73 9.69 -12.80 7.39
N ASP A 74 10.93 -12.98 7.86
CA ASP A 74 11.95 -13.65 7.07
C ASP A 74 11.58 -15.11 6.78
N ASP A 75 11.01 -15.83 7.76
CA ASP A 75 10.55 -17.20 7.56
C ASP A 75 9.45 -17.27 6.50
N LEU A 76 8.50 -16.34 6.51
CA LEU A 76 7.44 -16.29 5.51
C LEU A 76 7.99 -15.95 4.12
N GLU A 77 8.93 -15.02 4.05
CA GLU A 77 9.58 -14.64 2.79
C GLU A 77 10.36 -15.81 2.17
N TYR A 78 11.22 -16.46 2.95
CA TYR A 78 12.16 -17.45 2.41
C TYR A 78 11.61 -18.87 2.37
N LYS A 79 10.73 -19.23 3.29
CA LYS A 79 10.25 -20.62 3.43
C LYS A 79 8.87 -20.84 2.83
N ILE A 80 8.01 -19.83 2.80
CA ILE A 80 6.64 -19.96 2.34
C ILE A 80 6.46 -19.33 0.97
N ILE A 81 6.80 -18.06 0.80
CA ILE A 81 6.68 -17.36 -0.48
C ILE A 81 7.77 -17.85 -1.45
N ALA A 82 9.00 -17.92 -0.98
CA ALA A 82 10.17 -18.44 -1.71
C ALA A 82 10.38 -17.77 -3.08
N LYS A 83 10.01 -16.50 -3.19
CA LYS A 83 10.17 -15.66 -4.39
C LYS A 83 10.59 -14.27 -3.95
N PRO A 84 11.27 -13.48 -4.81
CA PRO A 84 11.59 -12.10 -4.48
C PRO A 84 10.33 -11.29 -4.17
N LEU A 85 10.40 -10.48 -3.13
CA LEU A 85 9.33 -9.55 -2.80
C LEU A 85 9.34 -8.38 -3.78
N ILE A 86 8.16 -7.80 -4.01
CA ILE A 86 7.99 -6.67 -4.93
C ILE A 86 8.30 -5.38 -4.19
N PRO A 87 9.31 -4.60 -4.62
CA PRO A 87 9.61 -3.32 -3.99
C PRO A 87 8.60 -2.25 -4.40
N LYS A 88 8.32 -1.35 -3.47
CA LYS A 88 7.40 -0.24 -3.69
C LYS A 88 7.85 0.97 -2.88
N LEU A 89 7.86 2.15 -3.49
CA LEU A 89 8.09 3.41 -2.79
C LEU A 89 6.76 4.14 -2.70
N ARG A 90 6.31 4.40 -1.48
CA ARG A 90 5.05 5.09 -1.20
C ARG A 90 5.31 6.47 -0.61
N ARG A 91 4.66 7.49 -1.16
CA ARG A 91 4.64 8.82 -0.59
C ARG A 91 3.21 9.21 -0.27
N SER A 92 3.01 9.75 0.94
CA SER A 92 1.71 10.24 1.40
C SER A 92 1.69 11.76 1.36
N TYR A 93 0.65 12.33 0.77
CA TYR A 93 0.48 13.77 0.60
C TYR A 93 -0.82 14.23 1.24
N THR A 94 -0.87 15.49 1.68
CA THR A 94 -2.10 16.09 2.20
C THR A 94 -2.84 16.79 1.07
N LEU A 95 -4.12 16.42 0.86
CA LEU A 95 -5.00 17.09 -0.09
C LEU A 95 -5.63 18.33 0.52
N PRO A 96 -6.14 19.28 -0.32
CA PRO A 96 -6.76 20.51 0.20
C PRO A 96 -7.93 20.28 1.16
N ASP A 97 -8.66 19.17 1.03
CA ASP A 97 -9.77 18.82 1.92
C ASP A 97 -9.33 18.11 3.22
N GLY A 98 -8.02 17.93 3.41
CA GLY A 98 -7.47 17.23 4.57
C GLY A 98 -7.32 15.72 4.40
N SER A 99 -7.80 15.15 3.30
CA SER A 99 -7.62 13.72 3.00
C SER A 99 -6.16 13.42 2.71
N VAL A 100 -5.79 12.15 2.81
CA VAL A 100 -4.44 11.68 2.49
C VAL A 100 -4.44 11.01 1.14
N LEU A 101 -3.59 11.49 0.25
CA LEU A 101 -3.32 10.88 -1.05
C LEU A 101 -2.06 10.03 -0.91
N GLU A 102 -2.15 8.74 -1.19
CA GLU A 102 -1.00 7.85 -1.23
C GLU A 102 -0.65 7.55 -2.68
N VAL A 103 0.57 7.88 -3.08
CA VAL A 103 1.07 7.59 -4.44
C VAL A 103 2.17 6.53 -4.33
N ASN A 104 2.06 5.50 -5.16
CA ASN A 104 2.93 4.33 -5.11
C ASN A 104 3.65 4.13 -6.43
N HIS A 105 4.97 4.00 -6.35
CA HIS A 105 5.83 3.63 -7.48
C HIS A 105 6.28 2.19 -7.27
N VAL A 106 5.75 1.28 -8.06
CA VAL A 106 5.94 -0.16 -7.89
C VAL A 106 6.97 -0.67 -8.87
N ASP A 107 7.89 -1.50 -8.35
CA ASP A 107 8.86 -2.26 -9.14
C ASP A 107 9.74 -1.38 -10.04
N GLU A 108 10.28 -0.30 -9.47
CA GLU A 108 11.10 0.67 -10.16
C GLU A 108 12.25 0.03 -10.96
N GLY A 109 12.37 0.45 -12.23
CA GLY A 109 13.43 -0.02 -13.11
C GLY A 109 13.18 -1.38 -13.75
N GLN A 110 12.03 -2.03 -13.50
CA GLN A 110 11.69 -3.34 -14.04
C GLN A 110 10.62 -3.23 -15.13
N PRO A 111 10.48 -4.24 -16.01
CA PRO A 111 9.41 -4.24 -17.03
C PRO A 111 8.00 -4.17 -16.44
N THR A 112 7.84 -4.59 -15.18
CA THR A 112 6.56 -4.57 -14.46
C THR A 112 6.33 -3.28 -13.69
N GLU A 113 7.17 -2.26 -13.89
CA GLU A 113 7.05 -0.97 -13.21
C GLU A 113 5.72 -0.29 -13.51
N PHE A 114 5.07 0.24 -12.47
CA PHE A 114 3.87 1.06 -12.64
C PHE A 114 3.67 2.00 -11.45
N TRP A 115 2.76 2.95 -11.64
CA TRP A 115 2.41 3.96 -10.64
C TRP A 115 0.91 3.93 -10.39
N TYR A 116 0.50 4.03 -9.13
CA TYR A 116 -0.92 4.19 -8.81
C TYR A 116 -1.10 5.07 -7.59
N ALA A 117 -2.31 5.63 -7.46
CA ALA A 117 -2.67 6.48 -6.34
C ALA A 117 -3.91 5.93 -5.65
N GLU A 118 -4.01 6.18 -4.34
CA GLU A 118 -5.12 5.73 -3.50
C GLU A 118 -5.55 6.85 -2.56
N VAL A 119 -6.86 6.93 -2.30
CA VAL A 119 -7.42 7.76 -1.24
C VAL A 119 -8.39 6.90 -0.46
N GLU A 120 -8.26 6.89 0.88
CA GLU A 120 -9.15 6.16 1.76
C GLU A 120 -10.27 7.09 2.26
N TYR A 121 -11.48 6.56 2.38
CA TYR A 121 -12.66 7.32 2.77
C TYR A 121 -13.35 6.71 3.98
N PRO A 122 -14.00 7.55 4.82
CA PRO A 122 -14.72 7.04 5.99
C PRO A 122 -16.00 6.29 5.64
N THR A 123 -16.61 6.58 4.49
CA THR A 123 -17.86 5.95 4.06
C THR A 123 -17.83 5.65 2.55
N VAL A 124 -18.70 4.73 2.12
CA VAL A 124 -18.87 4.43 0.69
C VAL A 124 -19.39 5.66 -0.06
N GLU A 125 -20.32 6.41 0.54
CA GLU A 125 -20.85 7.62 -0.08
C GLU A 125 -19.76 8.67 -0.32
N ALA A 126 -18.86 8.87 0.64
CA ALA A 126 -17.75 9.81 0.48
C ALA A 126 -16.83 9.38 -0.68
N ALA A 127 -16.55 8.08 -0.79
CA ALA A 127 -15.73 7.54 -1.87
C ALA A 127 -16.39 7.74 -3.24
N LEU A 128 -17.70 7.55 -3.34
CA LEU A 128 -18.45 7.71 -4.59
C LEU A 128 -18.58 9.18 -5.01
N ALA A 129 -18.62 10.10 -4.05
CA ALA A 129 -18.75 11.53 -4.30
C ALA A 129 -17.43 12.17 -4.75
N TRP A 130 -16.29 11.54 -4.44
CA TRP A 130 -14.99 12.10 -4.76
C TRP A 130 -14.64 11.93 -6.23
N GLN A 131 -14.03 12.98 -6.83
CA GLN A 131 -13.55 12.93 -8.20
C GLN A 131 -12.11 13.45 -8.27
N PRO A 132 -11.21 12.72 -8.96
CA PRO A 132 -9.85 13.21 -9.17
C PRO A 132 -9.85 14.42 -10.09
N GLU A 133 -9.01 15.40 -9.79
CA GLU A 133 -8.79 16.55 -10.65
C GLU A 133 -7.64 16.31 -11.61
#